data_880374fd7ef42defedb48327d542277c
#
_entry.id   880374fd7ef42defedb48327d542277c
#
_cell.length_a   1.000
_cell.length_b   1.000
_cell.length_c   1.000
_cell.angle_alpha   90.00
_cell.angle_beta   90.00
_cell.angle_gamma   90.00
#
_symmetry.space_group_name_H-M   'P 1'
#
loop_
_entity.id
_entity.type
_entity.pdbx_description
1 polymer ?
#
loop_
_entity_poly.entity_id
_entity_poly.type
_entity_poly.pdbx_seq_one_letter_code
_entity_poly.pdbx_strand_id
1 'polypeptide(L)'
;MINYKNIELNPENQTVFLKNAGMRIGFGGIGKGYAADRAKKLLIDLGFENGLVNASGDLCAWGTDEKGEPWKIALSNPDSPTTAIAEIPLNNYAVATSGTYEKFVWIDGVKYSHTIHPKTGFPVRGI
;
A
#
# COMPACT_ATOMS: atom_id res chain seq x y z
N MET A 1 2.17 20.17 -10.88
CA MET A 1 3.16 20.19 -9.78
C MET A 1 2.53 19.49 -8.60
N ILE A 2 3.21 18.51 -8.02
CA ILE A 2 2.73 17.78 -6.83
C ILE A 2 2.98 18.65 -5.60
N ASN A 3 1.92 19.06 -4.90
CA ASN A 3 2.01 19.85 -3.68
C ASN A 3 0.76 19.64 -2.82
N TYR A 4 0.90 18.88 -1.74
CA TYR A 4 -0.19 18.58 -0.82
C TYR A 4 -0.71 19.80 -0.05
N LYS A 5 0.08 20.90 0.07
CA LYS A 5 -0.34 22.14 0.73
C LYS A 5 -1.46 22.88 -0.01
N ASN A 6 -1.72 22.47 -1.27
CA ASN A 6 -2.84 23.00 -2.05
C ASN A 6 -4.14 22.19 -1.88
N ILE A 7 -4.17 21.30 -0.90
CA ILE A 7 -5.36 20.54 -0.49
C ILE A 7 -5.85 21.13 0.83
N GLU A 8 -7.09 21.58 0.86
CA GLU A 8 -7.76 22.01 2.08
C GLU A 8 -8.76 20.94 2.51
N LEU A 9 -8.69 20.58 3.78
CA LEU A 9 -9.60 19.63 4.40
C LEU A 9 -10.49 20.37 5.38
N ASN A 10 -11.80 20.16 5.27
CA ASN A 10 -12.77 20.62 6.26
C ASN A 10 -13.43 19.39 6.91
N PRO A 11 -12.97 18.97 8.11
CA PRO A 11 -13.51 17.80 8.80
C PRO A 11 -14.97 17.98 9.25
N GLU A 12 -15.39 19.19 9.58
CA GLU A 12 -16.74 19.49 10.06
C GLU A 12 -17.76 19.25 8.95
N ASN A 13 -17.47 19.74 7.76
CA ASN A 13 -18.34 19.57 6.58
C ASN A 13 -17.97 18.34 5.74
N GLN A 14 -16.94 17.57 6.13
CA GLN A 14 -16.46 16.41 5.40
C GLN A 14 -16.13 16.71 3.93
N THR A 15 -15.51 17.86 3.68
CA THR A 15 -15.17 18.31 2.33
C THR A 15 -13.66 18.41 2.09
N VAL A 16 -13.28 18.25 0.83
CA VAL A 16 -11.92 18.44 0.34
C VAL A 16 -11.95 19.47 -0.78
N PHE A 17 -11.11 20.49 -0.68
CA PHE A 17 -10.98 21.51 -1.72
C PHE A 17 -9.57 21.50 -2.32
N LEU A 18 -9.49 21.48 -3.65
CA LEU A 18 -8.26 21.53 -4.40
C LEU A 18 -8.08 22.96 -4.95
N LYS A 19 -7.07 23.69 -4.44
CA LYS A 19 -6.90 25.13 -4.73
C LYS A 19 -6.65 25.46 -6.19
N ASN A 20 -6.03 24.56 -6.95
CA ASN A 20 -5.64 24.84 -8.32
C ASN A 20 -6.49 24.00 -9.29
N ALA A 21 -6.94 24.64 -10.36
CA ALA A 21 -7.64 23.94 -11.45
C ALA A 21 -6.76 22.82 -12.03
N GLY A 22 -7.38 21.69 -12.32
CA GLY A 22 -6.67 20.51 -12.87
C GLY A 22 -5.94 19.65 -11.83
N MET A 23 -5.94 20.00 -10.55
CA MET A 23 -5.43 19.10 -9.51
C MET A 23 -6.24 17.82 -9.43
N ARG A 24 -5.54 16.72 -9.10
CA ARG A 24 -6.15 15.41 -8.88
C ARG A 24 -5.60 14.80 -7.60
N ILE A 25 -6.44 14.07 -6.88
CA ILE A 25 -6.03 13.23 -5.75
C ILE A 25 -5.99 11.79 -6.22
N GLY A 26 -4.89 11.09 -5.92
CA GLY A 26 -4.76 9.66 -6.13
C GLY A 26 -4.62 8.94 -4.79
N PHE A 27 -5.36 7.85 -4.61
CA PHE A 27 -5.32 7.04 -3.38
C PHE A 27 -4.36 5.86 -3.46
N GLY A 28 -3.45 5.84 -4.46
CA GLY A 28 -2.52 4.73 -4.70
C GLY A 28 -1.62 4.38 -3.51
N GLY A 29 -1.32 5.35 -2.65
CA GLY A 29 -0.48 5.15 -1.47
C GLY A 29 -1.19 4.60 -0.24
N ILE A 30 -2.53 4.62 -0.19
CA ILE A 30 -3.30 4.16 0.97
C ILE A 30 -4.52 3.30 0.61
N GLY A 31 -5.00 3.40 -0.63
CA GLY A 31 -6.31 2.84 -1.01
C GLY A 31 -6.38 1.33 -0.86
N LYS A 32 -5.33 0.61 -1.21
CA LYS A 32 -5.28 -0.85 -1.10
C LYS A 32 -5.26 -1.30 0.36
N GLY A 33 -4.39 -0.72 1.19
CA GLY A 33 -4.33 -1.01 2.61
C GLY A 33 -5.65 -0.69 3.32
N TYR A 34 -6.24 0.48 3.02
CA TYR A 34 -7.55 0.84 3.55
C TYR A 34 -8.65 -0.17 3.14
N ALA A 35 -8.65 -0.61 1.89
CA ALA A 35 -9.62 -1.61 1.41
C ALA A 35 -9.44 -2.96 2.13
N ALA A 36 -8.18 -3.41 2.33
CA ALA A 36 -7.88 -4.62 3.08
C ALA A 36 -8.38 -4.53 4.53
N ASP A 37 -8.11 -3.42 5.21
CA ASP A 37 -8.57 -3.20 6.60
C ASP A 37 -10.09 -3.15 6.70
N ARG A 38 -10.77 -2.51 5.76
CA ARG A 38 -12.24 -2.47 5.73
C ARG A 38 -12.85 -3.84 5.47
N ALA A 39 -12.27 -4.63 4.57
CA ALA A 39 -12.69 -5.99 4.30
C ALA A 39 -12.47 -6.90 5.52
N LYS A 40 -11.28 -6.82 6.15
CA LYS A 40 -10.98 -7.53 7.41
C LYS A 40 -12.02 -7.21 8.48
N LYS A 41 -12.28 -5.91 8.71
CA LYS A 41 -13.29 -5.50 9.71
C LYS A 41 -14.66 -6.10 9.42
N LEU A 42 -15.13 -6.02 8.18
CA LEU A 42 -16.42 -6.57 7.79
C LEU A 42 -16.49 -8.09 8.03
N LEU A 43 -15.44 -8.82 7.69
CA LEU A 43 -15.39 -10.27 7.88
C LEU A 43 -15.41 -10.64 9.37
N ILE A 44 -14.68 -9.90 10.21
CA ILE A 44 -14.73 -10.09 11.68
C ILE A 44 -16.13 -9.81 12.21
N ASP A 45 -16.77 -8.72 11.79
CA ASP A 45 -18.13 -8.35 12.19
C ASP A 45 -19.17 -9.42 11.74
N LEU A 46 -18.89 -10.17 10.67
CA LEU A 46 -19.68 -11.31 10.20
C LEU A 46 -19.35 -12.64 10.91
N GLY A 47 -18.44 -12.65 11.88
CA GLY A 47 -18.10 -13.82 12.69
C GLY A 47 -16.96 -14.68 12.16
N PHE A 48 -16.20 -14.24 11.15
CA PHE A 48 -15.01 -14.95 10.72
C PHE A 48 -13.85 -14.71 11.68
N GLU A 49 -13.47 -15.73 12.43
CA GLU A 49 -12.42 -15.65 13.46
C GLU A 49 -11.00 -15.63 12.88
N ASN A 50 -10.81 -16.18 11.70
CA ASN A 50 -9.51 -16.29 11.05
C ASN A 50 -9.60 -15.87 9.59
N GLY A 51 -8.57 -15.20 9.08
CA GLY A 51 -8.54 -14.82 7.67
C GLY A 51 -7.32 -14.03 7.25
N LEU A 52 -7.19 -13.93 5.93
CA LEU A 52 -6.19 -13.13 5.26
C LEU A 52 -6.85 -12.41 4.07
N VAL A 53 -6.67 -11.11 4.00
CA VAL A 53 -7.10 -10.29 2.87
C VAL A 53 -5.87 -9.80 2.12
N ASN A 54 -5.86 -10.02 0.80
CA ASN A 54 -4.82 -9.53 -0.11
C ASN A 54 -5.42 -8.53 -1.10
N ALA A 55 -5.13 -7.27 -0.91
CA ALA A 55 -5.52 -6.19 -1.81
C ALA A 55 -4.38 -5.85 -2.78
N SER A 56 -4.03 -6.82 -3.65
CA SER A 56 -2.98 -6.64 -4.67
C SER A 56 -1.61 -6.26 -4.07
N GLY A 57 -1.15 -7.05 -3.09
CA GLY A 57 0.14 -6.90 -2.43
C GLY A 57 0.10 -6.19 -1.08
N ASP A 58 -0.94 -5.44 -0.77
CA ASP A 58 -1.20 -4.96 0.57
C ASP A 58 -2.04 -6.01 1.30
N LEU A 59 -1.49 -6.61 2.34
CA LEU A 59 -2.04 -7.78 3.02
C LEU A 59 -2.38 -7.45 4.45
N CYS A 60 -3.47 -7.99 4.96
CA CYS A 60 -3.73 -8.03 6.41
C CYS A 60 -4.25 -9.41 6.80
N ALA A 61 -3.84 -9.87 7.98
CA ALA A 61 -4.26 -11.16 8.52
C ALA A 61 -4.80 -11.01 9.94
N TRP A 62 -5.63 -11.96 10.35
CA TRP A 62 -6.11 -12.11 11.73
C TRP A 62 -6.35 -13.58 12.05
N GLY A 63 -6.29 -13.91 13.36
CA GLY A 63 -6.39 -15.28 13.82
C GLY A 63 -5.23 -16.15 13.31
N THR A 64 -5.52 -17.39 13.02
CA THR A 64 -4.54 -18.42 12.61
C THR A 64 -4.90 -19.06 11.28
N ASP A 65 -3.96 -19.78 10.71
CA ASP A 65 -4.20 -20.66 9.57
C ASP A 65 -4.96 -21.93 9.97
N GLU A 66 -5.21 -22.83 9.02
CA GLU A 66 -5.91 -24.11 9.26
C GLU A 66 -5.21 -25.08 10.23
N LYS A 67 -3.92 -24.84 10.52
CA LYS A 67 -3.10 -25.62 11.44
C LYS A 67 -3.03 -25.01 12.85
N GLY A 68 -3.66 -23.84 13.06
CA GLY A 68 -3.58 -23.09 14.30
C GLY A 68 -2.30 -22.25 14.43
N GLU A 69 -1.52 -22.10 13.36
CA GLU A 69 -0.28 -21.33 13.31
C GLU A 69 -0.52 -19.91 12.79
N PRO A 70 0.35 -18.93 13.10
CA PRO A 70 0.30 -17.62 12.47
C PRO A 70 0.35 -17.72 10.94
N TRP A 71 -0.43 -16.89 10.25
CA TRP A 71 -0.36 -16.77 8.80
C TRP A 71 1.07 -16.48 8.36
N LYS A 72 1.57 -17.15 7.32
CA LYS A 72 2.93 -16.94 6.79
C LYS A 72 2.85 -16.30 5.42
N ILE A 73 3.55 -15.20 5.25
CA ILE A 73 3.62 -14.45 3.99
C ILE A 73 5.05 -14.54 3.45
N ALA A 74 5.15 -15.08 2.25
CA ALA A 74 6.41 -15.12 1.53
C ALA A 74 6.73 -13.74 0.92
N LEU A 75 7.92 -13.23 1.19
CA LEU A 75 8.46 -12.06 0.51
C LEU A 75 9.18 -12.50 -0.76
N SER A 76 8.68 -12.03 -1.90
CA SER A 76 9.28 -12.33 -3.20
C SER A 76 10.63 -11.66 -3.36
N ASN A 77 11.55 -12.37 -3.99
CA ASN A 77 12.82 -11.79 -4.43
C ASN A 77 12.57 -10.84 -5.60
N PRO A 78 12.99 -9.56 -5.53
CA PRO A 78 12.84 -8.60 -6.64
C PRO A 78 13.49 -9.07 -7.95
N ASP A 79 14.59 -9.81 -7.86
CA ASP A 79 15.36 -10.31 -9.00
C ASP A 79 14.86 -11.67 -9.51
N SER A 80 14.03 -12.37 -8.72
CA SER A 80 13.47 -13.67 -9.07
C SER A 80 12.09 -13.84 -8.40
N PRO A 81 11.01 -13.32 -9.01
CA PRO A 81 9.68 -13.27 -8.39
C PRO A 81 9.08 -14.62 -7.99
N THR A 82 9.62 -15.71 -8.52
CA THR A 82 9.20 -17.08 -8.19
C THR A 82 9.88 -17.65 -6.93
N THR A 83 10.84 -16.93 -6.37
CA THR A 83 11.56 -17.35 -5.16
C THR A 83 11.25 -16.40 -4.01
N ALA A 84 11.06 -16.96 -2.82
CA ALA A 84 10.93 -16.18 -1.59
C ALA A 84 12.31 -15.95 -0.97
N ILE A 85 12.56 -14.72 -0.51
CA ILE A 85 13.77 -14.37 0.26
C ILE A 85 13.57 -14.53 1.76
N ALA A 86 12.32 -14.47 2.21
CA ALA A 86 11.95 -14.63 3.61
C ALA A 86 10.47 -15.00 3.74
N GLU A 87 10.10 -15.56 4.88
CA GLU A 87 8.71 -15.71 5.33
C GLU A 87 8.49 -14.86 6.58
N ILE A 88 7.40 -14.12 6.61
CA ILE A 88 7.01 -13.29 7.75
C ILE A 88 5.76 -13.90 8.38
N PRO A 89 5.80 -14.28 9.67
CA PRO A 89 4.59 -14.66 10.38
C PRO A 89 3.72 -13.44 10.66
N LEU A 90 2.45 -13.50 10.29
CA LEU A 90 1.46 -12.45 10.56
C LEU A 90 0.43 -12.93 11.59
N ASN A 91 0.43 -12.26 12.74
CA ASN A 91 -0.58 -12.45 13.77
C ASN A 91 -1.23 -11.10 14.07
N ASN A 92 -2.40 -10.85 13.49
CA ASN A 92 -3.11 -9.55 13.56
C ASN A 92 -2.30 -8.34 13.02
N TYR A 93 -1.42 -8.58 12.07
CA TYR A 93 -0.61 -7.56 11.42
C TYR A 93 -0.99 -7.39 9.94
N ALA A 94 -0.50 -6.30 9.37
CA ALA A 94 -0.55 -6.02 7.95
C ALA A 94 0.86 -5.91 7.38
N VAL A 95 0.99 -6.21 6.08
CA VAL A 95 2.23 -6.04 5.31
C VAL A 95 1.88 -5.31 4.02
N ALA A 96 2.64 -4.29 3.72
CA ALA A 96 2.63 -3.63 2.42
C ALA A 96 4.07 -3.47 1.94
N THR A 97 4.31 -3.67 0.66
CA THR A 97 5.62 -3.51 0.06
C THR A 97 5.63 -2.32 -0.89
N SER A 98 6.64 -1.47 -0.73
CA SER A 98 6.93 -0.38 -1.66
C SER A 98 8.26 -0.66 -2.33
N GLY A 99 8.29 -0.57 -3.65
CA GLY A 99 9.52 -0.80 -4.39
C GLY A 99 9.52 -0.10 -5.75
N THR A 100 10.70 0.12 -6.27
CA THR A 100 10.93 0.78 -7.57
C THR A 100 11.16 -0.22 -8.70
N TYR A 101 11.06 -1.53 -8.43
CA TYR A 101 11.36 -2.58 -9.40
C TYR A 101 10.21 -2.85 -10.37
N GLU A 102 8.95 -2.68 -9.96
CA GLU A 102 7.78 -2.95 -10.81
C GLU A 102 7.33 -1.74 -11.64
N LYS A 103 7.42 -0.52 -11.08
CA LYS A 103 6.91 0.70 -11.71
C LYS A 103 7.97 1.78 -11.74
N PHE A 104 8.58 1.94 -12.89
CA PHE A 104 9.61 2.95 -13.16
C PHE A 104 9.60 3.36 -14.62
N VAL A 105 10.31 4.42 -14.93
CA VAL A 105 10.58 4.88 -16.32
C VAL A 105 12.07 5.17 -16.46
N TRP A 106 12.62 4.86 -17.61
CA TRP A 106 13.97 5.26 -17.99
C TRP A 106 13.92 6.56 -18.82
N ILE A 107 14.69 7.56 -18.42
CA ILE A 107 14.86 8.81 -19.16
C ILE A 107 16.36 9.09 -19.19
N ASP A 108 16.95 9.18 -20.38
CA ASP A 108 18.38 9.46 -20.59
C ASP A 108 19.33 8.55 -19.76
N GLY A 109 19.00 7.26 -19.71
CA GLY A 109 19.79 6.27 -18.96
C GLY A 109 19.64 6.33 -17.43
N VAL A 110 18.72 7.14 -16.92
CA VAL A 110 18.43 7.27 -15.50
C VAL A 110 17.07 6.63 -15.19
N LYS A 111 17.04 5.75 -14.16
CA LYS A 111 15.82 5.11 -13.68
C LYS A 111 15.07 6.04 -12.72
N TYR A 112 13.82 6.32 -13.03
CA TYR A 112 12.93 7.14 -12.21
C TYR A 112 11.81 6.28 -11.64
N SER A 113 11.68 6.31 -10.31
CA SER A 113 10.59 5.65 -9.58
C SER A 113 9.24 6.32 -9.82
N HIS A 114 8.16 5.55 -9.70
CA HIS A 114 6.80 6.09 -9.63
C HIS A 114 6.51 6.79 -8.29
N THR A 115 7.33 6.56 -7.27
CA THR A 115 7.19 7.19 -5.95
C THR A 115 7.73 8.61 -5.99
N ILE A 116 6.88 9.56 -5.65
CA ILE A 116 7.20 10.99 -5.71
C ILE A 116 7.43 11.55 -4.31
N HIS A 117 8.51 12.29 -4.15
CA HIS A 117 8.80 12.99 -2.91
C HIS A 117 7.81 14.15 -2.71
N PRO A 118 7.02 14.20 -1.61
CA PRO A 118 5.88 15.10 -1.46
C PRO A 118 6.25 16.58 -1.37
N LYS A 119 7.48 16.91 -0.96
CA LYS A 119 7.96 18.29 -0.86
C LYS A 119 8.58 18.81 -2.14
N THR A 120 9.30 17.96 -2.87
CA THR A 120 10.02 18.38 -4.09
C THR A 120 9.22 18.15 -5.35
N GLY A 121 8.29 17.20 -5.35
CA GLY A 121 7.51 16.81 -6.53
C GLY A 121 8.31 15.99 -7.55
N PHE A 122 9.50 15.51 -7.20
CA PHE A 122 10.35 14.68 -8.03
C PHE A 122 10.36 13.22 -7.58
N PRO A 123 10.63 12.26 -8.48
CA PRO A 123 10.83 10.86 -8.13
C PRO A 123 11.91 10.69 -7.06
N VAL A 124 11.64 9.80 -6.08
CA VAL A 124 12.66 9.41 -5.09
C VAL A 124 13.71 8.52 -5.74
N ARG A 125 14.94 8.54 -5.19
CA ARG A 125 16.07 7.71 -5.62
C ARG A 125 16.55 6.89 -4.44
N GLY A 126 17.07 5.69 -4.71
CA GLY A 126 17.72 4.85 -3.70
C GLY A 126 16.77 4.02 -2.82
N ILE A 127 15.59 3.72 -3.32
CA ILE A 127 14.66 2.75 -2.71
C ILE A 127 14.62 1.53 -3.61
#